data_143a703b1ad1f1dec0ef9dd192ab1347
#
_entry.id   143a703b1ad1f1dec0ef9dd192ab1347
#
_cell.length_a   1.000
_cell.length_b   1.000
_cell.length_c   1.000
_cell.angle_alpha   90.00
_cell.angle_beta   90.00
_cell.angle_gamma   90.00
#
_symmetry.space_group_name_H-M   'P 1'
#
loop_
_entity.id
_entity.type
_entity.pdbx_description
1 polymer ?
#
loop_
_entity_poly.entity_id
_entity_poly.type
_entity_poly.pdbx_seq_one_letter_code
_entity_poly.pdbx_strand_id
1 'polypeptide(L)'
;MIVANEILMYFRADKKNSKNVSLYEEISFDKEGNKITILDILKTSDPDYIDEIYKNDNIKLLNIYLKVLNKREKEIIESRYGLNGRNEETQKDIAKRLNISRSYVSRLEKRATTKILREFIKNKRDITK
;
A
#
# COMPACT_ATOMS: atom_id res chain seq x y z
N MET A 1 44.23 -26.22 28.95
CA MET A 1 42.96 -25.49 29.16
C MET A 1 42.53 -24.62 27.94
N ILE A 2 43.46 -24.12 27.13
CA ILE A 2 43.13 -23.23 25.97
C ILE A 2 42.33 -23.98 24.91
N VAL A 3 42.76 -25.18 24.51
CA VAL A 3 42.12 -25.97 23.43
C VAL A 3 40.67 -26.35 23.74
N ALA A 4 40.35 -26.67 25.01
CA ALA A 4 38.98 -26.99 25.40
C ALA A 4 38.04 -25.79 25.28
N ASN A 5 38.51 -24.58 25.59
CA ASN A 5 37.74 -23.35 25.41
C ASN A 5 37.53 -23.01 23.93
N GLU A 6 38.48 -23.21 23.08
CA GLU A 6 38.39 -23.03 21.63
C GLU A 6 37.32 -23.95 21.04
N ILE A 7 37.34 -25.23 21.41
CA ILE A 7 36.36 -26.23 20.99
C ILE A 7 34.93 -25.81 21.45
N LEU A 8 34.77 -25.37 22.70
CA LEU A 8 33.49 -24.93 23.23
C LEU A 8 32.98 -23.65 22.51
N MET A 9 33.89 -22.73 22.19
CA MET A 9 33.53 -21.53 21.41
C MET A 9 33.10 -21.91 20.00
N TYR A 10 33.79 -22.85 19.34
CA TYR A 10 33.41 -23.38 18.04
C TYR A 10 31.99 -23.97 18.07
N PHE A 11 31.69 -24.86 18.99
CA PHE A 11 30.36 -25.45 19.12
C PHE A 11 29.26 -24.44 19.44
N ARG A 12 29.55 -23.37 20.19
CA ARG A 12 28.61 -22.28 20.43
C ARG A 12 28.33 -21.47 19.16
N ALA A 13 29.36 -21.19 18.38
CA ALA A 13 29.21 -20.49 17.08
C ALA A 13 28.47 -21.37 16.08
N ASP A 14 28.78 -22.67 16.01
CA ASP A 14 28.14 -23.62 15.12
C ASP A 14 26.66 -23.79 15.47
N LYS A 15 26.30 -23.91 16.76
CA LYS A 15 24.91 -23.95 17.23
C LYS A 15 24.11 -22.68 16.87
N LYS A 16 24.77 -21.52 16.86
CA LYS A 16 24.13 -20.27 16.45
C LYS A 16 23.84 -20.26 14.94
N ASN A 17 24.76 -20.81 14.16
CA ASN A 17 24.69 -20.82 12.69
C ASN A 17 23.95 -22.04 12.11
N SER A 18 23.73 -23.11 12.92
CA SER A 18 23.09 -24.34 12.47
C SER A 18 21.65 -24.20 12.00
N LYS A 19 21.01 -23.06 12.30
CA LYS A 19 19.67 -22.71 11.80
C LYS A 19 19.69 -21.88 10.51
N ASN A 20 20.87 -21.49 10.04
CA ASN A 20 21.01 -20.76 8.80
C ASN A 20 20.92 -21.76 7.64
N VAL A 21 20.03 -21.48 6.72
CA VAL A 21 19.83 -22.26 5.49
C VAL A 21 20.36 -21.44 4.32
N SER A 22 21.09 -22.08 3.41
CA SER A 22 21.58 -21.39 2.21
C SER A 22 20.41 -21.05 1.28
N LEU A 23 20.40 -19.83 0.75
CA LEU A 23 19.41 -19.45 -0.27
C LEU A 23 19.53 -20.26 -1.56
N TYR A 24 20.68 -20.86 -1.81
CA TYR A 24 20.95 -21.73 -2.96
C TYR A 24 20.71 -23.22 -2.66
N GLU A 25 20.13 -23.54 -1.48
CA GLU A 25 19.76 -24.90 -1.16
C GLU A 25 18.61 -25.37 -2.06
N GLU A 26 18.76 -26.57 -2.60
CA GLU A 26 17.80 -27.19 -3.49
C GLU A 26 16.62 -27.72 -2.68
N ILE A 27 15.40 -27.26 -2.98
CA ILE A 27 14.18 -27.67 -2.28
C ILE A 27 13.43 -28.72 -3.09
N SER A 28 13.40 -28.58 -4.41
CA SER A 28 12.56 -29.38 -5.30
C SER A 28 13.10 -29.37 -6.73
N PHE A 29 12.46 -30.15 -7.59
CA PHE A 29 12.66 -30.13 -9.03
C PHE A 29 11.36 -29.75 -9.72
N ASP A 30 11.45 -29.00 -10.82
CA ASP A 30 10.30 -28.73 -11.67
C ASP A 30 9.93 -29.98 -12.51
N LYS A 31 8.85 -29.85 -13.31
CA LYS A 31 8.40 -30.93 -14.20
C LYS A 31 9.39 -31.27 -15.33
N GLU A 32 10.33 -30.36 -15.58
CA GLU A 32 11.36 -30.49 -16.62
C GLU A 32 12.70 -30.99 -16.04
N GLY A 33 12.76 -31.21 -14.71
CA GLY A 33 13.94 -31.71 -14.01
C GLY A 33 14.95 -30.63 -13.61
N ASN A 34 14.59 -29.33 -13.70
CA ASN A 34 15.43 -28.24 -13.24
C ASN A 34 15.33 -28.11 -11.72
N LYS A 35 16.46 -27.77 -11.08
CA LYS A 35 16.55 -27.56 -9.63
C LYS A 35 15.87 -26.25 -9.24
N ILE A 36 14.99 -26.31 -8.26
CA ILE A 36 14.36 -25.14 -7.64
C ILE A 36 15.05 -24.88 -6.32
N THR A 37 15.58 -23.67 -6.15
CA THR A 37 16.26 -23.23 -4.94
C THR A 37 15.31 -22.39 -4.05
N ILE A 38 15.70 -22.16 -2.79
CA ILE A 38 15.00 -21.22 -1.89
C ILE A 38 14.89 -19.83 -2.54
N LEU A 39 15.95 -19.39 -3.22
CA LEU A 39 16.00 -18.09 -3.90
C LEU A 39 14.91 -17.95 -4.97
N ASP A 40 14.63 -19.01 -5.73
CA ASP A 40 13.63 -18.99 -6.79
C ASP A 40 12.20 -18.85 -6.23
N ILE A 41 11.97 -19.37 -5.03
CA ILE A 41 10.68 -19.28 -4.34
C ILE A 41 10.51 -17.95 -3.60
N LEU A 42 11.60 -17.40 -3.04
CA LEU A 42 11.61 -16.08 -2.43
C LEU A 42 11.51 -15.01 -3.54
N LYS A 43 10.30 -14.88 -4.10
CA LYS A 43 10.00 -13.71 -4.94
C LYS A 43 10.16 -12.47 -4.08
N THR A 44 11.22 -11.73 -4.31
CA THR A 44 11.21 -10.31 -3.98
C THR A 44 10.03 -9.75 -4.77
N SER A 45 9.06 -9.17 -4.10
CA SER A 45 8.05 -8.38 -4.77
C SER A 45 8.79 -7.17 -5.35
N ASP A 46 9.39 -7.34 -6.52
CA ASP A 46 9.80 -6.19 -7.30
C ASP A 46 8.58 -5.28 -7.39
N PRO A 47 8.70 -4.01 -7.00
CA PRO A 47 7.58 -3.09 -7.17
C PRO A 47 7.19 -3.19 -8.64
N ASP A 48 5.96 -3.61 -8.89
CA ASP A 48 5.46 -3.67 -10.25
C ASP A 48 5.43 -2.22 -10.76
N TYR A 49 6.44 -1.85 -11.54
CA TYR A 49 6.57 -0.50 -12.11
C TYR A 49 5.30 -0.11 -12.86
N ILE A 50 4.59 -1.09 -13.39
CA ILE A 50 3.32 -0.90 -14.07
C ILE A 50 2.26 -0.43 -13.06
N ASP A 51 2.16 -1.08 -11.92
CA ASP A 51 1.24 -0.69 -10.84
C ASP A 51 1.58 0.69 -10.27
N GLU A 52 2.85 1.02 -10.16
CA GLU A 52 3.27 2.36 -9.71
C GLU A 52 2.89 3.46 -10.71
N ILE A 53 3.05 3.21 -12.00
CA ILE A 53 2.62 4.13 -13.08
C ILE A 53 1.10 4.31 -13.01
N TYR A 54 0.32 3.23 -12.96
CA TYR A 54 -1.13 3.29 -12.82
C TYR A 54 -1.57 4.04 -11.56
N LYS A 55 -0.90 3.82 -10.45
CA LYS A 55 -1.17 4.53 -9.19
C LYS A 55 -0.94 6.03 -9.35
N ASN A 56 0.17 6.43 -9.95
CA ASN A 56 0.51 7.83 -10.17
C ASN A 56 -0.49 8.52 -11.12
N ASP A 57 -0.93 7.85 -12.18
CA ASP A 57 -1.92 8.39 -13.10
C ASP A 57 -3.30 8.49 -12.46
N ASN A 58 -3.70 7.51 -11.63
CA ASN A 58 -4.93 7.58 -10.85
C ASN A 58 -4.91 8.74 -9.85
N ILE A 59 -3.76 9.03 -9.22
CA ILE A 59 -3.60 10.18 -8.31
C ILE A 59 -3.75 11.50 -9.08
N LYS A 60 -3.17 11.63 -10.28
CA LYS A 60 -3.35 12.82 -11.13
C LYS A 60 -4.82 13.03 -11.50
N LEU A 61 -5.50 11.96 -11.93
CA LEU A 61 -6.92 12.00 -12.25
C LEU A 61 -7.77 12.39 -11.04
N LEU A 62 -7.50 11.82 -9.88
CA LEU A 62 -8.20 12.17 -8.64
C LEU A 62 -8.05 13.67 -8.33
N ASN A 63 -6.86 14.23 -8.48
CA ASN A 63 -6.62 15.64 -8.26
C ASN A 63 -7.42 16.55 -9.22
N ILE A 64 -7.65 16.09 -10.45
CA ILE A 64 -8.52 16.80 -11.41
C ILE A 64 -9.97 16.79 -10.93
N TYR A 65 -10.46 15.63 -10.50
CA TYR A 65 -11.85 15.49 -10.01
C TYR A 65 -12.10 16.23 -8.70
N LEU A 66 -11.10 16.35 -7.83
CA LEU A 66 -11.21 17.14 -6.60
C LEU A 66 -11.44 18.64 -6.87
N LYS A 67 -11.10 19.14 -8.06
CA LYS A 67 -11.35 20.55 -8.44
C LYS A 67 -12.84 20.87 -8.63
N VAL A 68 -13.68 19.86 -8.90
CA VAL A 68 -15.13 20.03 -9.08
C VAL A 68 -15.86 20.22 -7.75
N LEU A 69 -15.21 19.91 -6.64
CA LEU A 69 -15.78 20.01 -5.32
C LEU A 69 -15.72 21.44 -4.76
N ASN A 70 -16.75 21.81 -3.98
CA ASN A 70 -16.73 23.04 -3.21
C ASN A 70 -15.67 22.94 -2.10
N LYS A 71 -15.17 24.09 -1.60
CA LYS A 71 -14.14 24.15 -0.55
C LYS A 71 -14.44 23.24 0.66
N ARG A 72 -15.70 23.25 1.15
CA ARG A 72 -16.12 22.40 2.27
C ARG A 72 -16.16 20.91 1.93
N GLU A 73 -16.67 20.57 0.74
CA GLU A 73 -16.72 19.19 0.27
C GLU A 73 -15.31 18.63 0.09
N LYS A 74 -14.42 19.43 -0.51
CA LYS A 74 -13.02 19.07 -0.71
C LYS A 74 -12.30 18.85 0.62
N GLU A 75 -12.45 19.77 1.58
CA GLU A 75 -11.87 19.66 2.90
C GLU A 75 -12.29 18.38 3.63
N ILE A 76 -13.58 18.02 3.56
CA ILE A 76 -14.11 16.80 4.18
C ILE A 76 -13.50 15.55 3.52
N ILE A 77 -13.44 15.50 2.20
CA ILE A 77 -12.85 14.37 1.46
C ILE A 77 -11.35 14.25 1.76
N GLU A 78 -10.60 15.35 1.72
CA GLU A 78 -9.17 15.35 2.05
C GLU A 78 -8.89 14.85 3.45
N SER A 79 -9.65 15.30 4.45
CA SER A 79 -9.48 14.86 5.84
C SER A 79 -9.96 13.42 6.06
N ARG A 80 -11.03 13.01 5.38
CA ARG A 80 -11.59 11.65 5.53
C ARG A 80 -10.67 10.57 5.00
N TYR A 81 -10.00 10.84 3.87
CA TYR A 81 -9.16 9.89 3.15
C TYR A 81 -7.65 10.20 3.25
N GLY A 82 -7.25 11.12 4.10
CA GLY A 82 -5.84 11.46 4.30
C GLY A 82 -5.14 12.00 3.04
N LEU A 83 -5.87 12.72 2.17
CA LEU A 83 -5.30 13.23 0.93
C LEU A 83 -4.41 14.45 1.19
N ASN A 84 -3.48 14.71 0.26
CA ASN A 84 -2.57 15.86 0.31
C ASN A 84 -1.72 15.94 1.60
N GLY A 85 -1.28 14.79 2.12
CA GLY A 85 -0.43 14.70 3.31
C GLY A 85 -1.16 14.92 4.64
N ARG A 86 -2.48 14.92 4.64
CA ARG A 86 -3.28 14.94 5.87
C ARG A 86 -3.39 13.54 6.46
N ASN A 87 -3.61 13.48 7.78
CA ASN A 87 -3.98 12.23 8.44
C ASN A 87 -5.46 11.93 8.22
N GLU A 88 -5.81 10.64 8.16
CA GLU A 88 -7.21 10.23 8.08
C GLU A 88 -7.96 10.59 9.37
N GLU A 89 -9.10 11.25 9.23
CA GLU A 89 -10.00 11.62 10.31
C GLU A 89 -11.31 10.85 10.21
N THR A 90 -11.92 10.53 11.38
CA THR A 90 -13.27 9.96 11.38
C THR A 90 -14.32 11.06 11.11
N GLN A 91 -15.50 10.68 10.61
CA GLN A 91 -16.63 11.63 10.46
C GLN A 91 -16.95 12.39 11.75
N LYS A 92 -16.71 11.76 12.92
CA LYS A 92 -16.95 12.35 14.24
C LYS A 92 -15.90 13.42 14.55
N ASP A 93 -14.65 13.20 14.21
CA ASP A 93 -13.57 14.14 14.46
C ASP A 93 -13.66 15.33 13.50
N ILE A 94 -13.95 15.10 12.23
CA ILE A 94 -14.25 16.15 11.24
C ILE A 94 -15.42 17.01 11.72
N ALA A 95 -16.51 16.39 12.20
CA ALA A 95 -17.67 17.09 12.72
C ALA A 95 -17.33 17.99 13.92
N LYS A 96 -16.50 17.49 14.86
CA LYS A 96 -16.02 18.29 15.99
C LYS A 96 -15.15 19.46 15.53
N ARG A 97 -14.17 19.20 14.64
CA ARG A 97 -13.25 20.21 14.12
C ARG A 97 -13.96 21.33 13.37
N LEU A 98 -14.95 20.98 12.55
CA LEU A 98 -15.71 21.94 11.76
C LEU A 98 -16.94 22.52 12.49
N ASN A 99 -17.18 22.11 13.74
CA ASN A 99 -18.33 22.50 14.55
C ASN A 99 -19.69 22.31 13.85
N ILE A 100 -19.86 21.12 13.26
CA ILE A 100 -21.09 20.69 12.53
C ILE A 100 -21.53 19.31 13.01
N SER A 101 -22.75 18.89 12.66
CA SER A 101 -23.22 17.56 13.04
C SER A 101 -22.55 16.47 12.19
N ARG A 102 -22.31 15.28 12.79
CA ARG A 102 -21.80 14.10 12.07
C ARG A 102 -22.69 13.74 10.87
N SER A 103 -24.02 13.84 11.04
CA SER A 103 -24.97 13.55 9.96
C SER A 103 -24.82 14.51 8.78
N TYR A 104 -24.42 15.76 9.05
CA TYR A 104 -24.15 16.73 7.99
C TYR A 104 -22.84 16.42 7.26
N VAL A 105 -21.78 16.01 7.99
CA VAL A 105 -20.52 15.53 7.39
C VAL A 105 -20.79 14.35 6.46
N SER A 106 -21.54 13.34 6.91
CA SER A 106 -21.91 12.16 6.10
C SER A 106 -22.68 12.54 4.83
N ARG A 107 -23.60 13.50 4.90
CA ARG A 107 -24.33 13.98 3.71
C ARG A 107 -23.41 14.73 2.74
N LEU A 108 -22.48 15.54 3.24
CA LEU A 108 -21.52 16.24 2.40
C LEU A 108 -20.53 15.27 1.72
N GLU A 109 -20.03 14.27 2.47
CA GLU A 109 -19.18 13.21 1.94
C GLU A 109 -19.88 12.45 0.80
N LYS A 110 -21.12 11.98 1.02
CA LYS A 110 -21.91 11.30 -0.01
C LYS A 110 -22.12 12.16 -1.24
N ARG A 111 -22.42 13.46 -1.05
CA ARG A 111 -22.62 14.42 -2.15
C ARG A 111 -21.34 14.62 -2.94
N ALA A 112 -20.19 14.79 -2.24
CA ALA A 112 -18.89 14.97 -2.85
C ALA A 112 -18.48 13.74 -3.66
N THR A 113 -18.60 12.53 -3.10
CA THR A 113 -18.32 11.27 -3.78
C THR A 113 -19.20 11.10 -5.02
N THR A 114 -20.49 11.45 -4.94
CA THR A 114 -21.40 11.40 -6.11
C THR A 114 -20.97 12.38 -7.22
N LYS A 115 -20.48 13.57 -6.87
CA LYS A 115 -19.96 14.53 -7.86
C LYS A 115 -18.71 13.99 -8.56
N ILE A 116 -17.76 13.46 -7.79
CA ILE A 116 -16.55 12.83 -8.33
C ILE A 116 -16.91 11.69 -9.29
N LEU A 117 -17.82 10.81 -8.87
CA LEU A 117 -18.26 9.68 -9.69
C LEU A 117 -18.90 10.13 -11.01
N ARG A 118 -19.72 11.17 -10.99
CA ARG A 118 -20.34 11.72 -12.20
C ARG A 118 -19.30 12.23 -13.19
N GLU A 119 -18.32 12.97 -12.72
CA GLU A 119 -17.22 13.46 -13.58
C GLU A 119 -16.36 12.31 -14.12
N PHE A 120 -16.07 11.30 -13.30
CA PHE A 120 -15.36 10.10 -13.74
C PHE A 120 -16.11 9.39 -14.88
N ILE A 121 -17.43 9.18 -14.73
CA ILE A 121 -18.25 8.50 -15.75
C ILE A 121 -18.30 9.35 -17.04
N LYS A 122 -18.39 10.67 -16.92
CA LYS A 122 -18.40 11.60 -18.07
C LYS A 122 -17.10 11.49 -18.86
N ASN A 123 -15.96 11.60 -18.18
CA ASN A 123 -14.65 11.51 -18.82
C ASN A 123 -14.40 10.13 -19.46
N LYS A 124 -14.87 9.04 -18.83
CA LYS A 124 -14.76 7.71 -19.40
C LYS A 124 -15.53 7.55 -20.71
N ARG A 125 -16.70 8.23 -20.85
CA ARG A 125 -17.48 8.23 -22.10
C ARG A 125 -16.81 9.03 -23.21
N ASP A 126 -16.07 10.08 -22.86
CA ASP A 126 -15.37 10.92 -23.84
C ASP A 126 -14.10 10.25 -24.41
N ILE A 127 -13.50 9.31 -23.67
CA ILE A 127 -12.34 8.52 -24.10
C ILE A 127 -12.77 7.33 -25.01
N THR A 128 -14.04 6.91 -24.97
CA THR A 128 -14.54 5.75 -25.72
C THR A 128 -15.22 6.15 -27.04
N LYS A 129 -15.19 7.43 -27.41
CA LYS A 129 -15.58 7.98 -28.71
C LYS A 129 -14.34 8.31 -29.55
#